data_42a92c7ef71e5aaa8696df4d15c38584
#
_entry.id   42a92c7ef71e5aaa8696df4d15c38584
#
_cell.length_a   1.000
_cell.length_b   1.000
_cell.length_c   1.000
_cell.angle_alpha   90.00
_cell.angle_beta   90.00
_cell.angle_gamma   90.00
#
_symmetry.space_group_name_H-M   'P 1'
#
loop_
_entity.id
_entity.type
_entity.pdbx_description
1 polymer ?
#
loop_
_entity_poly.entity_id
_entity_poly.type
_entity_poly.pdbx_seq_one_letter_code
_entity_poly.pdbx_strand_id
1 'polypeptide(L)'
;ALLANSPSVRQSGSILHGDFFFRGFRTNGTNFYVNNVPGVFTQFNTPLYPIESLELISGPNVGIYGTGVQYETTNPGGIVSVKSKVAPDKGVFDYTQTISGRGLFGEYLDWGQRFGDKKEWGVRIMTENLNGRTSVKGTKINGQGIFANIDRTTERSKDNLFIGYRNMDIQRGLRWFILSSDVNKLPAVPSGKNDYGF
;
A
#
# COMPACT_ATOMS: atom_id res chain seq x y z
N ALA A 1 5.87 -2.37 5.95
CA ALA A 1 6.92 -3.31 6.44
C ALA A 1 7.91 -3.70 5.33
N LEU A 2 7.45 -4.04 4.10
CA LEU A 2 8.37 -4.50 3.02
C LEU A 2 9.42 -3.45 2.62
N LEU A 3 9.04 -2.18 2.48
CA LEU A 3 9.97 -1.10 2.15
C LEU A 3 10.98 -0.81 3.25
N ALA A 4 10.60 -1.03 4.51
CA ALA A 4 11.48 -0.80 5.66
C ALA A 4 12.66 -1.79 5.75
N ASN A 5 12.64 -2.87 4.96
CA ASN A 5 13.75 -3.80 4.86
C ASN A 5 14.93 -3.25 4.04
N SER A 6 14.71 -2.18 3.29
CA SER A 6 15.79 -1.48 2.58
C SER A 6 16.54 -0.54 3.52
N PRO A 7 17.89 -0.61 3.61
CA PRO A 7 18.67 0.27 4.49
C PRO A 7 18.56 1.75 4.14
N SER A 8 18.17 2.07 2.92
CA SER A 8 17.96 3.45 2.45
C SER A 8 16.58 4.00 2.75
N VAL A 9 15.69 3.19 3.34
CA VAL A 9 14.29 3.54 3.59
C VAL A 9 14.01 3.60 5.08
N ARG A 10 13.40 4.69 5.51
CA ARG A 10 12.81 4.81 6.84
C ARG A 10 11.30 4.97 6.70
N GLN A 11 10.54 4.15 7.40
CA GLN A 11 9.10 4.33 7.52
C GLN A 11 8.83 5.41 8.58
N SER A 12 8.05 6.40 8.22
CA SER A 12 7.48 7.36 9.17
C SER A 12 6.17 6.78 9.70
N GLY A 13 6.17 6.49 10.98
CA GLY A 13 5.22 5.61 11.60
C GLY A 13 3.79 6.10 11.69
N SER A 14 2.98 5.78 10.70
CA SER A 14 1.54 5.90 10.82
C SER A 14 0.83 4.68 10.26
N ILE A 15 -0.17 4.15 10.98
CA ILE A 15 -1.07 3.14 10.42
C ILE A 15 -1.86 3.73 9.24
N LEU A 16 -2.12 5.03 9.25
CA LEU A 16 -2.91 5.73 8.25
C LEU A 16 -2.09 6.21 7.07
N HIS A 17 -0.89 6.67 7.32
CA HIS A 17 -0.02 7.24 6.30
C HIS A 17 1.13 6.29 6.03
N GLY A 18 1.17 5.77 4.83
CA GLY A 18 2.32 5.03 4.34
C GLY A 18 3.46 5.97 3.93
N ASP A 19 3.85 6.90 4.82
CA ASP A 19 4.98 7.76 4.55
C ASP A 19 6.28 7.00 4.70
N PHE A 20 7.14 7.18 3.72
CA PHE A 20 8.49 6.64 3.71
C PHE A 20 9.47 7.77 3.45
N PHE A 21 10.68 7.64 3.99
CA PHE A 21 11.79 8.50 3.67
C PHE A 21 12.84 7.70 2.91
N PHE A 22 13.10 8.10 1.68
CA PHE A 22 14.18 7.58 0.86
C PHE A 22 15.37 8.53 0.93
N ARG A 23 16.45 8.09 1.56
CA ARG A 23 17.66 8.95 1.72
C ARG A 23 17.33 10.33 2.32
N GLY A 24 16.35 10.39 3.23
CA GLY A 24 15.90 11.64 3.85
C GLY A 24 14.77 12.38 3.14
N PHE A 25 14.39 11.99 1.92
CA PHE A 25 13.28 12.59 1.19
C PHE A 25 11.99 11.83 1.42
N ARG A 26 10.94 12.56 1.77
CA ARG A 26 9.62 11.99 2.06
C ARG A 26 8.92 11.57 0.77
N THR A 27 8.30 10.39 0.80
CA THR A 27 7.38 9.89 -0.23
C THR A 27 6.18 9.19 0.42
N ASN A 28 5.10 9.08 -0.30
CA ASN A 28 3.89 8.40 0.16
C ASN A 28 3.20 7.65 -0.99
N GLY A 29 2.03 7.06 -0.73
CA GLY A 29 1.30 6.27 -1.72
C GLY A 29 0.93 7.01 -3.01
N THR A 30 0.79 8.35 -2.97
CA THR A 30 0.48 9.13 -4.18
C THR A 30 1.65 9.21 -5.15
N ASN A 31 2.86 8.96 -4.67
CA ASN A 31 4.08 8.93 -5.47
C ASN A 31 4.45 7.53 -5.95
N PHE A 32 3.58 6.55 -5.70
CA PHE A 32 3.77 5.21 -6.21
C PHE A 32 3.31 5.12 -7.66
N TYR A 33 4.10 4.44 -8.46
CA TYR A 33 3.77 4.12 -9.84
C TYR A 33 3.15 2.72 -9.87
N VAL A 34 1.85 2.65 -10.09
CA VAL A 34 1.14 1.37 -10.21
C VAL A 34 1.03 1.03 -11.68
N ASN A 35 1.64 -0.08 -12.10
CA ASN A 35 1.73 -0.47 -13.51
C ASN A 35 2.24 0.68 -14.40
N ASN A 36 3.23 1.42 -13.94
CA ASN A 36 3.82 2.61 -14.57
C ASN A 36 2.93 3.86 -14.60
N VAL A 37 1.78 3.87 -13.93
CA VAL A 37 0.89 5.03 -13.83
C VAL A 37 1.03 5.66 -12.44
N PRO A 38 1.40 6.95 -12.33
CA PRO A 38 1.50 7.64 -11.04
C PRO A 38 0.11 8.03 -10.49
N GLY A 39 0.03 8.20 -9.17
CA GLY A 39 -1.14 8.78 -8.52
C GLY A 39 -2.37 7.88 -8.42
N VAL A 40 -2.22 6.57 -8.65
CA VAL A 40 -3.32 5.60 -8.53
C VAL A 40 -3.72 5.38 -7.07
N PHE A 41 -2.76 5.37 -6.15
CA PHE A 41 -3.03 5.23 -4.74
C PHE A 41 -3.14 6.57 -4.02
N THR A 42 -3.90 6.57 -2.95
CA THR A 42 -3.98 7.71 -2.04
C THR A 42 -2.78 7.70 -1.07
N GLN A 43 -2.51 8.83 -0.44
CA GLN A 43 -1.51 8.90 0.62
C GLN A 43 -1.88 8.05 1.85
N PHE A 44 -3.15 7.70 1.98
CA PHE A 44 -3.67 6.95 3.11
C PHE A 44 -3.75 5.47 2.79
N ASN A 45 -3.09 4.66 3.60
CA ASN A 45 -3.27 3.22 3.68
C ASN A 45 -3.32 2.51 2.31
N THR A 46 -2.19 2.51 1.61
CA THR A 46 -2.02 1.82 0.33
C THR A 46 -2.39 0.34 0.46
N PRO A 47 -3.30 -0.19 -0.35
CA PRO A 47 -3.63 -1.60 -0.34
C PRO A 47 -2.44 -2.41 -0.83
N LEU A 48 -1.95 -3.33 0.01
CA LEU A 48 -0.82 -4.20 -0.36
C LEU A 48 -1.29 -5.55 -0.93
N TYR A 49 -2.53 -5.94 -0.65
CA TYR A 49 -3.05 -7.23 -1.05
C TYR A 49 -3.10 -7.45 -2.58
N PRO A 50 -3.55 -6.48 -3.40
CA PRO A 50 -3.59 -6.63 -4.85
C PRO A 50 -2.22 -6.47 -5.54
N ILE A 51 -1.14 -6.35 -4.77
CA ILE A 51 0.19 -6.08 -5.29
C ILE A 51 0.98 -7.37 -5.42
N GLU A 52 1.55 -7.60 -6.58
CA GLU A 52 2.46 -8.71 -6.90
C GLU A 52 3.89 -8.41 -6.45
N SER A 53 4.39 -7.26 -6.87
CA SER A 53 5.75 -6.84 -6.54
C SER A 53 5.84 -5.34 -6.29
N LEU A 54 6.84 -5.00 -5.49
CA LEU A 54 7.17 -3.64 -5.15
C LEU A 54 8.67 -3.46 -5.37
N GLU A 55 9.03 -2.54 -6.25
CA GLU A 55 10.40 -2.22 -6.62
C GLU A 55 10.74 -0.81 -6.14
N LEU A 56 11.87 -0.68 -5.48
CA LEU A 56 12.40 0.61 -5.05
C LEU A 56 13.48 1.05 -6.05
N ILE A 57 13.21 2.13 -6.75
CA ILE A 57 14.16 2.73 -7.70
C ILE A 57 14.77 3.95 -7.04
N SER A 58 16.03 3.82 -6.61
CA SER A 58 16.73 4.86 -5.86
C SER A 58 17.34 5.92 -6.78
N GLY A 59 17.24 7.17 -6.37
CA GLY A 59 17.88 8.31 -7.05
C GLY A 59 16.91 9.20 -7.81
N PRO A 60 17.41 10.24 -8.50
CA PRO A 60 16.59 11.18 -9.25
C PRO A 60 16.06 10.53 -10.53
N ASN A 61 14.78 10.16 -10.50
CA ASN A 61 14.14 9.40 -11.58
C ASN A 61 13.26 10.25 -12.50
N VAL A 62 13.31 11.57 -12.36
CA VAL A 62 12.49 12.51 -13.14
C VAL A 62 12.67 12.34 -14.64
N GLY A 63 13.87 12.01 -15.10
CA GLY A 63 14.16 11.77 -16.51
C GLY A 63 13.54 10.50 -17.10
N ILE A 64 13.18 9.53 -16.25
CA ILE A 64 12.62 8.24 -16.68
C ILE A 64 11.10 8.23 -16.52
N TYR A 65 10.60 8.74 -15.39
CA TYR A 65 9.21 8.63 -15.00
C TYR A 65 8.45 9.97 -15.04
N GLY A 66 9.11 11.05 -15.42
CA GLY A 66 8.53 12.39 -15.42
C GLY A 66 8.36 12.98 -14.02
N THR A 67 7.75 14.16 -13.96
CA THR A 67 7.33 14.76 -12.70
C THR A 67 6.04 14.09 -12.24
N GLY A 68 5.99 13.70 -10.98
CA GLY A 68 4.76 13.08 -10.44
C GLY A 68 3.56 14.05 -10.42
N VAL A 69 2.41 13.54 -9.99
CA VAL A 69 1.11 14.20 -10.10
C VAL A 69 0.88 15.31 -9.06
N GLN A 70 1.67 15.37 -8.01
CA GLN A 70 1.54 16.37 -6.94
C GLN A 70 2.85 17.14 -6.69
N TYR A 71 2.74 18.31 -6.08
CA TYR A 71 3.86 19.23 -5.89
C TYR A 71 5.00 18.69 -4.98
N GLU A 72 4.76 17.60 -4.24
CA GLU A 72 5.80 16.87 -3.49
C GLU A 72 6.51 15.81 -4.34
N THR A 73 6.42 15.84 -5.64
CA THR A 73 6.55 14.68 -6.52
C THR A 73 7.89 14.53 -7.19
N THR A 74 8.73 15.50 -7.12
CA THR A 74 10.14 15.33 -7.45
C THR A 74 10.85 14.78 -6.22
N ASN A 75 10.75 13.48 -5.99
CA ASN A 75 11.50 12.86 -4.90
C ASN A 75 12.90 12.46 -5.41
N PRO A 76 13.94 13.28 -5.12
CA PRO A 76 15.29 12.94 -5.53
C PRO A 76 15.86 11.71 -4.82
N GLY A 77 15.18 11.24 -3.77
CA GLY A 77 15.54 10.01 -3.06
C GLY A 77 15.21 8.75 -3.83
N GLY A 78 14.14 8.76 -4.63
CA GLY A 78 13.67 7.61 -5.37
C GLY A 78 12.16 7.52 -5.51
N ILE A 79 11.71 6.52 -6.25
CA ILE A 79 10.31 6.18 -6.45
C ILE A 79 10.03 4.73 -6.09
N VAL A 80 8.76 4.44 -5.84
CA VAL A 80 8.25 3.08 -5.65
C VAL A 80 7.46 2.68 -6.88
N SER A 81 7.91 1.65 -7.57
CA SER A 81 7.18 1.01 -8.67
C SER A 81 6.45 -0.21 -8.13
N VAL A 82 5.19 -0.32 -8.45
CA VAL A 82 4.28 -1.35 -7.95
C VAL A 82 3.64 -2.06 -9.13
N LYS A 83 3.70 -3.38 -9.13
CA LYS A 83 2.97 -4.20 -10.12
C LYS A 83 1.75 -4.83 -9.44
N SER A 84 0.59 -4.66 -10.05
CA SER A 84 -0.63 -5.35 -9.61
C SER A 84 -0.56 -6.83 -9.98
N LYS A 85 -1.20 -7.67 -9.17
CA LYS A 85 -1.33 -9.09 -9.44
C LYS A 85 -2.13 -9.30 -10.73
N VAL A 86 -1.62 -10.13 -11.63
CA VAL A 86 -2.31 -10.61 -12.83
C VAL A 86 -2.68 -12.08 -12.69
N ALA A 87 -3.57 -12.59 -13.55
CA ALA A 87 -3.95 -14.00 -13.52
C ALA A 87 -2.77 -14.89 -13.90
N PRO A 88 -2.39 -15.88 -13.08
CA PRO A 88 -1.32 -16.82 -13.38
C PRO A 88 -1.79 -17.90 -14.40
N ASP A 89 -0.85 -18.53 -15.09
CA ASP A 89 -1.15 -19.52 -16.13
C ASP A 89 -1.91 -20.76 -15.63
N LYS A 90 -1.67 -21.16 -14.38
CA LYS A 90 -2.32 -22.32 -13.76
C LYS A 90 -3.64 -21.99 -13.05
N GLY A 91 -4.04 -20.71 -13.06
CA GLY A 91 -5.12 -20.24 -12.23
C GLY A 91 -4.72 -20.16 -10.75
N VAL A 92 -5.53 -19.45 -9.98
CA VAL A 92 -5.38 -19.33 -8.52
C VAL A 92 -6.75 -19.25 -7.87
N PHE A 93 -6.88 -19.92 -6.74
CA PHE A 93 -7.96 -19.72 -5.78
C PHE A 93 -7.36 -19.82 -4.38
N ASP A 94 -7.33 -18.70 -3.70
CA ASP A 94 -6.70 -18.58 -2.38
C ASP A 94 -7.64 -17.88 -1.43
N TYR A 95 -7.87 -18.48 -0.26
CA TYR A 95 -8.61 -17.87 0.81
C TYR A 95 -7.73 -17.83 2.06
N THR A 96 -7.44 -16.63 2.52
CA THR A 96 -6.56 -16.39 3.67
C THR A 96 -7.31 -15.70 4.78
N GLN A 97 -7.22 -16.23 5.99
CA GLN A 97 -7.66 -15.58 7.22
C GLN A 97 -6.45 -15.19 8.06
N THR A 98 -6.49 -14.01 8.63
CA THR A 98 -5.44 -13.52 9.53
C THR A 98 -6.04 -12.99 10.82
N ILE A 99 -5.36 -13.24 11.92
CA ILE A 99 -5.65 -12.62 13.21
C ILE A 99 -4.36 -11.98 13.69
N SER A 100 -4.39 -10.70 13.96
CA SER A 100 -3.20 -9.97 14.38
C SER A 100 -3.51 -8.96 15.50
N GLY A 101 -2.46 -8.61 16.23
CA GLY A 101 -2.54 -7.62 17.29
C GLY A 101 -3.51 -8.01 18.41
N ARG A 102 -4.48 -7.14 18.67
CA ARG A 102 -5.51 -7.31 19.72
C ARG A 102 -6.85 -7.77 19.16
N GLY A 103 -6.83 -8.64 18.15
CA GLY A 103 -8.03 -9.17 17.52
C GLY A 103 -8.43 -8.37 16.28
N LEU A 104 -7.48 -7.91 15.50
CA LEU A 104 -7.72 -7.51 14.11
C LEU A 104 -7.84 -8.77 13.28
N PHE A 105 -9.02 -9.00 12.75
CA PHE A 105 -9.36 -10.09 11.87
C PHE A 105 -9.33 -9.62 10.42
N GLY A 106 -8.70 -10.38 9.57
CA GLY A 106 -8.61 -10.11 8.14
C GLY A 106 -9.00 -11.35 7.33
N GLU A 107 -9.79 -11.13 6.30
CA GLU A 107 -10.17 -12.14 5.32
C GLU A 107 -9.81 -11.65 3.94
N TYR A 108 -9.22 -12.52 3.16
CA TYR A 108 -8.75 -12.22 1.82
C TYR A 108 -9.11 -13.36 0.89
N LEU A 109 -9.66 -13.03 -0.27
CA LEU A 109 -9.92 -13.96 -1.35
C LEU A 109 -9.15 -13.49 -2.58
N ASP A 110 -8.51 -14.45 -3.26
CA ASP A 110 -7.76 -14.21 -4.49
C ASP A 110 -8.13 -15.29 -5.50
N TRP A 111 -8.85 -14.91 -6.52
CA TRP A 111 -9.23 -15.78 -7.62
C TRP A 111 -8.70 -15.22 -8.94
N GLY A 112 -8.10 -16.08 -9.73
CA GLY A 112 -7.61 -15.69 -11.05
C GLY A 112 -7.55 -16.87 -12.02
N GLN A 113 -7.89 -16.59 -13.26
CA GLN A 113 -7.93 -17.58 -14.34
C GLN A 113 -7.55 -16.94 -15.66
N ARG A 114 -6.90 -17.73 -16.53
CA ARG A 114 -6.65 -17.34 -17.93
C ARG A 114 -7.59 -18.09 -18.88
N PHE A 115 -7.97 -17.40 -19.95
CA PHE A 115 -8.92 -17.83 -20.95
C PHE A 115 -8.36 -17.63 -22.37
N GLY A 116 -8.98 -18.29 -23.36
CA GLY A 116 -8.58 -18.28 -24.75
C GLY A 116 -7.70 -19.48 -25.09
N ASP A 117 -7.56 -19.78 -26.37
CA ASP A 117 -6.82 -20.95 -26.86
C ASP A 117 -5.33 -20.88 -26.53
N LYS A 118 -4.78 -19.66 -26.51
CA LYS A 118 -3.39 -19.38 -26.14
C LYS A 118 -3.29 -18.78 -24.72
N LYS A 119 -4.37 -18.84 -23.92
CA LYS A 119 -4.46 -18.22 -22.60
C LYS A 119 -4.14 -16.71 -22.62
N GLU A 120 -4.49 -16.04 -23.68
CA GLU A 120 -4.16 -14.64 -23.91
C GLU A 120 -4.91 -13.68 -22.97
N TRP A 121 -6.11 -14.04 -22.52
CA TRP A 121 -6.89 -13.24 -21.56
C TRP A 121 -6.70 -13.72 -20.14
N GLY A 122 -6.45 -12.80 -19.23
CA GLY A 122 -6.40 -13.05 -17.80
C GLY A 122 -7.43 -12.22 -17.06
N VAL A 123 -8.08 -12.82 -16.07
CA VAL A 123 -8.97 -12.14 -15.13
C VAL A 123 -8.54 -12.54 -13.71
N ARG A 124 -8.33 -11.56 -12.84
CA ARG A 124 -8.05 -11.77 -11.42
C ARG A 124 -8.93 -10.88 -10.56
N ILE A 125 -9.57 -11.44 -9.57
CA ILE A 125 -10.44 -10.75 -8.61
C ILE A 125 -9.90 -11.03 -7.23
N MET A 126 -9.72 -9.97 -6.46
CA MET A 126 -9.21 -10.04 -5.10
C MET A 126 -10.14 -9.24 -4.18
N THR A 127 -10.39 -9.77 -3.01
CA THR A 127 -11.16 -9.05 -1.97
C THR A 127 -10.38 -8.99 -0.67
N GLU A 128 -10.61 -7.95 0.09
CA GLU A 128 -10.14 -7.85 1.47
C GLU A 128 -11.27 -7.41 2.39
N ASN A 129 -11.33 -7.99 3.57
CA ASN A 129 -12.19 -7.57 4.66
C ASN A 129 -11.37 -7.51 5.94
N LEU A 130 -11.37 -6.36 6.60
CA LEU A 130 -10.61 -6.11 7.83
C LEU A 130 -11.56 -5.63 8.92
N ASN A 131 -11.55 -6.28 10.07
CA ASN A 131 -12.36 -5.86 11.21
C ASN A 131 -11.64 -6.12 12.52
N GLY A 132 -11.66 -5.15 13.42
CA GLY A 132 -11.19 -5.36 14.77
C GLY A 132 -10.27 -4.28 15.30
N ARG A 133 -9.51 -4.63 16.33
CA ARG A 133 -8.60 -3.73 17.04
C ARG A 133 -7.16 -3.98 16.60
N THR A 134 -6.45 -2.92 16.35
CA THR A 134 -5.02 -3.01 16.02
C THR A 134 -4.16 -3.24 17.28
N SER A 135 -2.87 -3.43 17.10
CA SER A 135 -1.89 -3.46 18.19
C SER A 135 -1.84 -2.15 18.98
N VAL A 136 -2.25 -1.04 18.36
CA VAL A 136 -2.33 0.27 19.00
C VAL A 136 -3.60 0.38 19.82
N LYS A 137 -3.48 0.73 21.10
CA LYS A 137 -4.61 0.87 22.03
C LYS A 137 -5.61 1.92 21.54
N GLY A 138 -6.89 1.56 21.52
CA GLY A 138 -7.97 2.46 21.11
C GLY A 138 -8.17 2.56 19.59
N THR A 139 -7.31 1.98 18.77
CA THR A 139 -7.46 2.01 17.31
C THR A 139 -8.21 0.78 16.81
N LYS A 140 -9.31 1.04 16.11
CA LYS A 140 -10.10 0.02 15.40
C LYS A 140 -10.02 0.25 13.91
N ILE A 141 -10.06 -0.83 13.16
CA ILE A 141 -10.17 -0.81 11.70
C ILE A 141 -11.43 -1.58 11.32
N ASN A 142 -12.19 -0.99 10.42
CA ASN A 142 -13.28 -1.65 9.71
C ASN A 142 -13.17 -1.27 8.25
N GLY A 143 -12.92 -2.24 7.38
CA GLY A 143 -12.67 -1.94 5.99
C GLY A 143 -12.91 -3.11 5.08
N GLN A 144 -13.25 -2.80 3.86
CA GLN A 144 -13.43 -3.76 2.80
C GLN A 144 -12.89 -3.21 1.49
N GLY A 145 -12.39 -4.11 0.65
CA GLY A 145 -11.88 -3.77 -0.67
C GLY A 145 -12.19 -4.86 -1.68
N ILE A 146 -12.36 -4.44 -2.92
CA ILE A 146 -12.43 -5.31 -4.08
C ILE A 146 -11.51 -4.75 -5.16
N PHE A 147 -10.70 -5.62 -5.75
CA PHE A 147 -9.76 -5.27 -6.81
C PHE A 147 -9.93 -6.26 -7.94
N ALA A 148 -9.91 -5.76 -9.15
CA ALA A 148 -9.96 -6.57 -10.36
C ALA A 148 -8.80 -6.19 -11.29
N ASN A 149 -8.23 -7.19 -11.91
CA ASN A 149 -7.24 -7.03 -12.95
C ASN A 149 -7.69 -7.84 -14.18
N ILE A 150 -7.77 -7.18 -15.31
CA ILE A 150 -8.04 -7.80 -16.60
C ILE A 150 -6.84 -7.53 -17.48
N ASP A 151 -6.19 -8.57 -17.95
CA ASP A 151 -5.04 -8.45 -18.83
C ASP A 151 -5.23 -9.23 -20.12
N ARG A 152 -4.61 -8.74 -21.16
CA ARG A 152 -4.50 -9.44 -22.44
C ARG A 152 -3.04 -9.42 -22.88
N THR A 153 -2.50 -10.59 -23.18
CA THR A 153 -1.14 -10.73 -23.67
C THR A 153 -1.16 -11.43 -25.03
N THR A 154 -0.67 -10.74 -26.03
CA THR A 154 -0.47 -11.27 -27.39
C THR A 154 1.00 -11.17 -27.77
N GLU A 155 1.38 -11.68 -28.94
CA GLU A 155 2.76 -11.55 -29.47
C GLU A 155 3.17 -10.09 -29.68
N ARG A 156 2.20 -9.18 -29.89
CA ARG A 156 2.44 -7.79 -30.26
C ARG A 156 2.05 -6.77 -29.19
N SER A 157 1.18 -7.13 -28.24
CA SER A 157 0.68 -6.19 -27.22
C SER A 157 0.53 -6.86 -25.86
N LYS A 158 0.66 -6.04 -24.82
CA LYS A 158 0.29 -6.35 -23.45
C LYS A 158 -0.59 -5.23 -22.95
N ASP A 159 -1.85 -5.56 -22.74
CA ASP A 159 -2.85 -4.63 -22.26
C ASP A 159 -3.23 -5.01 -20.83
N ASN A 160 -3.39 -4.04 -19.95
CA ASN A 160 -3.73 -4.26 -18.54
C ASN A 160 -4.71 -3.21 -18.07
N LEU A 161 -5.80 -3.66 -17.46
CA LEU A 161 -6.76 -2.82 -16.77
C LEU A 161 -6.83 -3.24 -15.31
N PHE A 162 -6.40 -2.37 -14.42
CA PHE A 162 -6.50 -2.55 -12.98
C PHE A 162 -7.53 -1.60 -12.39
N ILE A 163 -8.52 -2.14 -11.69
CA ILE A 163 -9.59 -1.39 -11.03
C ILE A 163 -9.62 -1.79 -9.57
N GLY A 164 -9.78 -0.83 -8.68
CA GLY A 164 -9.92 -1.09 -7.26
C GLY A 164 -10.91 -0.16 -6.60
N TYR A 165 -11.69 -0.71 -5.68
CA TYR A 165 -12.49 0.04 -4.73
C TYR A 165 -12.12 -0.41 -3.32
N ARG A 166 -11.90 0.54 -2.44
CA ARG A 166 -11.59 0.29 -1.04
C ARG A 166 -12.29 1.31 -0.16
N ASN A 167 -13.02 0.83 0.83
CA ASN A 167 -13.56 1.65 1.90
C ASN A 167 -12.92 1.22 3.22
N MET A 168 -12.39 2.17 3.98
CA MET A 168 -11.74 1.89 5.25
C MET A 168 -12.05 2.97 6.28
N ASP A 169 -12.67 2.55 7.37
CA ASP A 169 -12.87 3.36 8.56
C ASP A 169 -11.82 2.99 9.60
N ILE A 170 -11.04 3.97 10.01
CA ILE A 170 -10.02 3.81 11.04
C ILE A 170 -10.32 4.77 12.18
N GLN A 171 -10.88 4.24 13.24
CA GLN A 171 -11.24 5.01 14.42
C GLN A 171 -10.01 5.26 15.27
N ARG A 172 -9.82 6.50 15.69
CA ARG A 172 -8.71 6.94 16.52
C ARG A 172 -7.34 6.60 15.93
N GLY A 173 -7.25 6.67 14.60
CA GLY A 173 -5.98 6.53 13.93
C GLY A 173 -5.16 7.79 14.12
N LEU A 174 -4.04 7.66 14.65
CA LEU A 174 -2.84 8.50 14.65
C LEU A 174 -2.92 9.98 14.96
N ARG A 175 -2.09 10.31 15.92
CA ARG A 175 -1.50 11.65 16.01
C ARG A 175 -0.14 11.67 15.29
N TRP A 176 -0.01 12.63 14.42
CA TRP A 176 1.24 12.94 13.72
C TRP A 176 2.24 13.64 14.60
N PHE A 177 1.74 14.28 15.67
CA PHE A 177 2.52 15.16 16.50
C PHE A 177 2.23 14.89 17.98
N ILE A 178 3.26 14.92 18.76
CA ILE A 178 3.16 15.08 20.19
C ILE A 178 3.22 16.58 20.45
N LEU A 179 2.10 17.14 20.88
CA LEU A 179 2.05 18.55 21.24
C LEU A 179 2.59 18.70 22.67
N SER A 180 3.56 19.58 22.85
CA SER A 180 3.96 20.05 24.16
C SER A 180 3.45 21.47 24.36
N SER A 181 2.87 21.75 25.52
CA SER A 181 2.51 23.11 25.93
C SER A 181 3.72 23.94 26.37
N ASP A 182 4.85 23.30 26.54
CA ASP A 182 6.11 23.91 26.97
C ASP A 182 7.25 23.50 26.05
N VAL A 183 7.81 24.44 25.30
CA VAL A 183 8.91 24.22 24.36
C VAL A 183 10.18 23.72 25.03
N ASN A 184 10.32 23.92 26.35
CA ASN A 184 11.47 23.49 27.14
C ASN A 184 11.28 22.08 27.75
N LYS A 185 10.07 21.52 27.64
CA LYS A 185 9.77 20.15 28.09
C LYS A 185 9.45 19.26 26.93
N LEU A 186 10.37 18.37 26.60
CA LEU A 186 10.07 17.29 25.68
C LEU A 186 8.97 16.40 26.29
N PRO A 187 7.89 16.14 25.58
CA PRO A 187 6.87 15.19 26.04
C PRO A 187 7.53 13.82 26.22
N ALA A 188 7.05 13.05 27.19
CA ALA A 188 7.49 11.68 27.38
C ALA A 188 7.30 10.89 26.09
N VAL A 189 8.32 10.14 25.69
CA VAL A 189 8.20 9.27 24.52
C VAL A 189 7.13 8.23 24.82
N PRO A 190 6.06 8.13 24.01
CA PRO A 190 5.01 7.14 24.24
C PRO A 190 5.61 5.74 24.24
N SER A 191 5.28 4.93 25.23
CA SER A 191 5.68 3.52 25.19
C SER A 191 4.93 2.85 24.04
N GLY A 192 5.62 2.21 23.11
CA GLY A 192 5.06 1.67 21.86
C GLY A 192 3.92 0.65 22.01
N LYS A 193 3.52 0.35 23.24
CA LYS A 193 2.38 -0.52 23.55
C LYS A 193 1.09 0.25 23.89
N ASN A 194 1.15 1.50 24.34
CA ASN A 194 0.02 2.05 25.09
C ASN A 194 -0.48 3.43 24.65
N ASP A 195 0.27 4.22 23.91
CA ASP A 195 0.07 5.66 23.99
C ASP A 195 -0.31 6.40 22.70
N TYR A 196 -0.90 5.70 21.76
CA TYR A 196 -1.58 6.40 20.65
C TYR A 196 -3.09 6.54 20.90
N GLY A 197 -3.53 6.41 22.11
CA GLY A 197 -4.93 6.56 22.51
C GLY A 197 -5.12 7.68 23.52
N PHE A 198 -5.86 8.66 23.14
CA PHE A 198 -6.55 9.58 24.02
C PHE A 198 -8.00 9.16 24.14
#